data_cce900b27bd166140e67d2477de223b1
#
_entry.id   cce900b27bd166140e67d2477de223b1
#
_cell.length_a   1.000
_cell.length_b   1.000
_cell.length_c   1.000
_cell.angle_alpha   90.00
_cell.angle_beta   90.00
_cell.angle_gamma   90.00
#
_symmetry.space_group_name_H-M   'P 1'
#
loop_
_entity.id
_entity.type
_entity.pdbx_description
1 polymer ?
#
loop_
_entity_poly.entity_id
_entity_poly.type
_entity_poly.pdbx_seq_one_letter_code
_entity_poly.pdbx_strand_id
1 'polypeptide(L)'
;MKREMKMNSSELIANKRKKLNLSVKELADALGLGVDGATNIRNWENGFGSPNKQILKKIEMFAETIPFEQNKTNYKFTFIDLFAGIGGIRIPFQELGGKCVFSSEWDKFSQKTYRINFGESPAGDITQIESSEIPDFDILLGGFPCQPFSQAGLHKGFEDTRGTLFFEIERILQDKRPKAFLLENVKQLKGHDGGKTFSTIMKHLDMLHYHAEAKVLRAADFGVPQIRERIYIVGFDRDRYEINDGYNFPFPKGVGNKTKVGDILEKDVDEKYTISDRLWQGHKRRKVENRKNGKGFGFSLFNAESPYTSTISARYYKDGSEALIEQKNENPRKLTPRECARLQGFPDDFIIPVSDAQAYKQFGNSVAVPVIREIAKSMINEMNNWE
;
A
#
# COMPACT_ATOMS: atom_id res chain seq x y z
N MET A 1 -47.60 9.09 -3.75
CA MET A 1 -46.48 9.26 -2.79
C MET A 1 -46.14 7.89 -2.17
N LYS A 2 -45.12 7.18 -2.68
CA LYS A 2 -44.60 5.97 -2.02
C LYS A 2 -43.83 6.42 -0.78
N ARG A 3 -44.32 6.08 0.42
CA ARG A 3 -43.52 6.16 1.65
C ARG A 3 -42.30 5.28 1.45
N GLU A 4 -41.12 5.84 1.29
CA GLU A 4 -39.87 5.11 1.51
C GLU A 4 -39.90 4.62 2.95
N MET A 5 -40.08 3.31 3.14
CA MET A 5 -39.91 2.68 4.43
C MET A 5 -38.42 2.86 4.81
N LYS A 6 -38.15 3.71 5.80
CA LYS A 6 -36.80 3.80 6.38
C LYS A 6 -36.43 2.37 6.86
N MET A 7 -35.43 1.82 6.23
CA MET A 7 -34.88 0.51 6.61
C MET A 7 -34.48 0.54 8.09
N ASN A 8 -34.85 -0.47 8.86
CA ASN A 8 -34.48 -0.57 10.27
C ASN A 8 -32.94 -0.66 10.37
N SER A 9 -32.34 -0.08 11.40
CA SER A 9 -30.87 -0.09 11.61
C SER A 9 -30.26 -1.48 11.58
N SER A 10 -30.94 -2.50 12.13
CA SER A 10 -30.49 -3.89 12.09
C SER A 10 -30.41 -4.43 10.66
N GLU A 11 -31.44 -4.18 9.83
CA GLU A 11 -31.46 -4.59 8.43
C GLU A 11 -30.40 -3.85 7.62
N LEU A 12 -30.19 -2.56 7.87
CA LEU A 12 -29.16 -1.77 7.23
C LEU A 12 -27.76 -2.34 7.48
N ILE A 13 -27.43 -2.65 8.75
CA ILE A 13 -26.14 -3.21 9.15
C ILE A 13 -25.93 -4.57 8.48
N ALA A 14 -26.90 -5.48 8.61
CA ALA A 14 -26.82 -6.83 8.07
C ALA A 14 -26.69 -6.83 6.54
N ASN A 15 -27.44 -5.95 5.85
CA ASN A 15 -27.41 -5.84 4.39
C ASN A 15 -26.06 -5.32 3.88
N LYS A 16 -25.53 -4.25 4.47
CA LYS A 16 -24.20 -3.70 4.08
C LYS A 16 -23.10 -4.73 4.31
N ARG A 17 -23.09 -5.39 5.47
CA ARG A 17 -22.10 -6.44 5.77
C ARG A 17 -22.16 -7.59 4.77
N LYS A 18 -23.37 -8.10 4.48
CA LYS A 18 -23.56 -9.23 3.55
C LYS A 18 -23.19 -8.86 2.10
N LYS A 19 -23.59 -7.68 1.62
CA LYS A 19 -23.25 -7.20 0.27
C LYS A 19 -21.74 -7.14 0.03
N LEU A 20 -20.98 -6.75 1.04
CA LEU A 20 -19.52 -6.64 0.97
C LEU A 20 -18.80 -7.94 1.40
N ASN A 21 -19.55 -9.00 1.67
CA ASN A 21 -19.04 -10.28 2.17
C ASN A 21 -18.09 -10.13 3.38
N LEU A 22 -18.48 -9.26 4.33
CA LEU A 22 -17.73 -9.01 5.55
C LEU A 22 -18.19 -9.96 6.66
N SER A 23 -17.26 -10.45 7.46
CA SER A 23 -17.57 -11.01 8.76
C SER A 23 -18.00 -9.89 9.74
N VAL A 24 -18.66 -10.28 10.82
CA VAL A 24 -19.05 -9.32 11.91
C VAL A 24 -17.81 -8.56 12.43
N LYS A 25 -16.69 -9.26 12.59
CA LYS A 25 -15.44 -8.63 13.05
C LYS A 25 -14.85 -7.66 12.02
N GLU A 26 -14.90 -7.99 10.76
CA GLU A 26 -14.39 -7.13 9.68
C GLU A 26 -15.17 -5.83 9.60
N LEU A 27 -16.50 -5.88 9.72
CA LEU A 27 -17.30 -4.66 9.76
C LEU A 27 -16.99 -3.83 11.03
N ALA A 28 -16.85 -4.50 12.18
CA ALA A 28 -16.51 -3.82 13.43
C ALA A 28 -15.13 -3.13 13.35
N ASP A 29 -14.12 -3.80 12.81
CA ASP A 29 -12.79 -3.25 12.60
C ASP A 29 -12.86 -2.06 11.60
N ALA A 30 -13.58 -2.19 10.50
CA ALA A 30 -13.74 -1.15 9.48
C ALA A 30 -14.48 0.11 10.01
N LEU A 31 -15.37 -0.06 10.98
CA LEU A 31 -16.07 1.05 11.65
C LEU A 31 -15.27 1.64 12.85
N GLY A 32 -14.15 1.01 13.22
CA GLY A 32 -13.30 1.44 14.33
C GLY A 32 -13.92 1.21 15.72
N LEU A 33 -14.75 0.17 15.87
CA LEU A 33 -15.55 -0.07 17.09
C LEU A 33 -14.77 -0.70 18.26
N GLY A 34 -13.48 -0.99 18.09
CA GLY A 34 -12.63 -1.54 19.17
C GLY A 34 -12.94 -2.99 19.56
N VAL A 35 -12.59 -3.35 20.79
CA VAL A 35 -12.59 -4.76 21.26
C VAL A 35 -13.99 -5.38 21.23
N ASP A 36 -15.00 -4.65 21.70
CA ASP A 36 -16.39 -5.13 21.79
C ASP A 36 -17.16 -4.96 20.49
N GLY A 37 -16.52 -4.41 19.46
CA GLY A 37 -17.18 -4.05 18.20
C GLY A 37 -17.90 -5.21 17.54
N ALA A 38 -17.30 -6.40 17.51
CA ALA A 38 -17.93 -7.60 16.94
C ALA A 38 -19.19 -8.03 17.70
N THR A 39 -19.17 -7.93 19.03
CA THR A 39 -20.35 -8.20 19.87
C THR A 39 -21.44 -7.16 19.63
N ASN A 40 -21.08 -5.90 19.53
CA ASN A 40 -22.02 -4.83 19.25
C ASN A 40 -22.71 -5.00 17.88
N ILE A 41 -21.95 -5.26 16.81
CA ILE A 41 -22.52 -5.53 15.48
C ILE A 41 -23.49 -6.72 15.52
N ARG A 42 -23.12 -7.84 16.15
CA ARG A 42 -23.99 -9.00 16.29
C ARG A 42 -25.28 -8.68 17.05
N ASN A 43 -25.18 -7.93 18.13
CA ASN A 43 -26.35 -7.51 18.91
C ASN A 43 -27.26 -6.62 18.08
N TRP A 44 -26.72 -5.62 17.39
CA TRP A 44 -27.51 -4.72 16.54
C TRP A 44 -28.19 -5.44 15.38
N GLU A 45 -27.50 -6.37 14.70
CA GLU A 45 -28.10 -7.20 13.64
C GLU A 45 -29.26 -8.06 14.13
N ASN A 46 -29.22 -8.51 15.40
CA ASN A 46 -30.27 -9.30 16.02
C ASN A 46 -31.36 -8.44 16.72
N GLY A 47 -31.28 -7.10 16.61
CA GLY A 47 -32.25 -6.20 17.22
C GLY A 47 -32.04 -5.95 18.72
N PHE A 48 -30.93 -6.40 19.29
CA PHE A 48 -30.56 -6.14 20.69
C PHE A 48 -29.80 -4.80 20.79
N GLY A 49 -30.52 -3.72 21.05
CA GLY A 49 -29.98 -2.37 21.08
C GLY A 49 -29.81 -1.74 19.68
N SER A 50 -29.18 -0.57 19.65
CA SER A 50 -28.91 0.16 18.40
C SER A 50 -27.61 0.97 18.53
N PRO A 51 -26.92 1.24 17.40
CA PRO A 51 -25.75 2.11 17.42
C PRO A 51 -26.13 3.55 17.81
N ASN A 52 -25.21 4.26 18.43
CA ASN A 52 -25.38 5.69 18.66
C ASN A 52 -25.40 6.45 17.32
N LYS A 53 -25.80 7.73 17.35
CA LYS A 53 -25.96 8.57 16.14
C LYS A 53 -24.67 8.67 15.31
N GLN A 54 -23.50 8.73 15.94
CA GLN A 54 -22.23 8.86 15.23
C GLN A 54 -21.87 7.56 14.50
N ILE A 55 -22.06 6.42 15.17
CA ILE A 55 -21.81 5.09 14.56
C ILE A 55 -22.83 4.81 13.47
N LEU A 56 -24.11 5.15 13.69
CA LEU A 56 -25.15 4.98 12.68
C LEU A 56 -24.81 5.77 11.40
N LYS A 57 -24.37 7.02 11.53
CA LYS A 57 -23.92 7.83 10.41
C LYS A 57 -22.73 7.20 9.67
N LYS A 58 -21.76 6.64 10.41
CA LYS A 58 -20.64 5.89 9.78
C LYS A 58 -21.14 4.68 8.99
N ILE A 59 -22.13 3.95 9.52
CA ILE A 59 -22.74 2.80 8.85
C ILE A 59 -23.52 3.26 7.60
N GLU A 60 -24.29 4.32 7.67
CA GLU A 60 -25.01 4.88 6.54
C GLU A 60 -24.07 5.31 5.40
N MET A 61 -22.93 5.91 5.74
CA MET A 61 -21.89 6.34 4.79
C MET A 61 -20.94 5.23 4.35
N PHE A 62 -21.03 4.04 4.96
CA PHE A 62 -20.15 2.91 4.60
C PHE A 62 -20.45 2.42 3.18
N ALA A 63 -19.42 1.90 2.51
CA ALA A 63 -19.51 1.42 1.12
C ALA A 63 -20.73 0.51 0.87
N GLU A 64 -21.34 0.67 -0.30
CA GLU A 64 -22.48 -0.15 -0.77
C GLU A 64 -22.03 -1.31 -1.67
N THR A 65 -20.85 -1.18 -2.26
CA THR A 65 -20.26 -2.15 -3.19
C THR A 65 -18.78 -2.33 -2.86
N ILE A 66 -18.17 -3.36 -3.43
CA ILE A 66 -16.72 -3.57 -3.35
C ILE A 66 -16.04 -2.37 -4.05
N PRO A 67 -15.15 -1.62 -3.35
CA PRO A 67 -14.67 -0.33 -3.85
C PRO A 67 -13.94 -0.40 -5.20
N PHE A 68 -13.14 -1.44 -5.42
CA PHE A 68 -12.30 -1.60 -6.61
C PHE A 68 -12.60 -2.88 -7.36
N GLU A 69 -13.86 -3.32 -7.38
CA GLU A 69 -14.28 -4.50 -8.13
C GLU A 69 -14.09 -4.32 -9.63
N GLN A 70 -13.57 -5.34 -10.30
CA GLN A 70 -13.32 -5.32 -11.73
C GLN A 70 -14.56 -5.70 -12.53
N ASN A 71 -15.45 -4.72 -12.78
CA ASN A 71 -16.76 -4.92 -13.45
C ASN A 71 -16.77 -4.47 -14.93
N LYS A 72 -15.63 -4.04 -15.49
CA LYS A 72 -15.54 -3.61 -16.89
C LYS A 72 -15.51 -4.82 -17.82
N THR A 73 -16.13 -4.69 -18.98
CA THR A 73 -16.07 -5.72 -20.04
C THR A 73 -14.88 -5.53 -20.97
N ASN A 74 -14.43 -4.28 -21.14
CA ASN A 74 -13.33 -3.93 -22.01
C ASN A 74 -12.15 -3.39 -21.19
N TYR A 75 -11.07 -4.17 -21.13
CA TYR A 75 -9.81 -3.77 -20.55
C TYR A 75 -8.79 -3.47 -21.67
N LYS A 76 -7.88 -2.53 -21.39
CA LYS A 76 -6.85 -2.12 -22.36
C LYS A 76 -5.63 -3.02 -22.31
N PHE A 77 -5.33 -3.56 -21.15
CA PHE A 77 -4.18 -4.44 -20.88
C PHE A 77 -4.46 -5.30 -19.65
N THR A 78 -3.67 -6.33 -19.46
CA THR A 78 -3.68 -7.22 -18.30
C THR A 78 -2.43 -7.03 -17.46
N PHE A 79 -2.55 -7.28 -16.16
CA PHE A 79 -1.39 -7.24 -15.27
C PHE A 79 -1.51 -8.23 -14.11
N ILE A 80 -0.37 -8.55 -13.50
CA ILE A 80 -0.29 -9.28 -12.24
C ILE A 80 0.26 -8.39 -11.14
N ASP A 81 -0.11 -8.67 -9.87
CA ASP A 81 0.30 -7.90 -8.69
C ASP A 81 0.99 -8.84 -7.69
N LEU A 82 2.32 -8.86 -7.71
CA LEU A 82 3.14 -9.69 -6.85
C LEU A 82 3.52 -8.93 -5.57
N PHE A 83 3.55 -9.64 -4.44
CA PHE A 83 3.75 -9.02 -3.13
C PHE A 83 2.73 -7.90 -2.90
N ALA A 84 1.49 -8.18 -3.27
CA ALA A 84 0.43 -7.21 -3.52
C ALA A 84 0.09 -6.34 -2.29
N GLY A 85 0.44 -6.78 -1.07
CA GLY A 85 0.12 -6.07 0.15
C GLY A 85 -1.39 -5.81 0.24
N ILE A 86 -1.76 -4.54 0.21
CA ILE A 86 -3.15 -4.09 0.23
C ILE A 86 -3.59 -3.47 -1.12
N GLY A 87 -2.85 -3.72 -2.21
CA GLY A 87 -3.20 -3.30 -3.56
C GLY A 87 -2.80 -1.87 -3.93
N GLY A 88 -1.84 -1.26 -3.21
CA GLY A 88 -1.44 0.12 -3.48
C GLY A 88 -0.83 0.34 -4.87
N ILE A 89 -0.16 -0.66 -5.46
CA ILE A 89 0.34 -0.59 -6.84
C ILE A 89 -0.79 -0.88 -7.83
N ARG A 90 -1.67 -1.83 -7.52
CA ARG A 90 -2.80 -2.23 -8.36
C ARG A 90 -3.76 -1.09 -8.69
N ILE A 91 -4.16 -0.29 -7.68
CA ILE A 91 -5.18 0.76 -7.84
C ILE A 91 -4.94 1.63 -9.07
N PRO A 92 -3.76 2.26 -9.27
CA PRO A 92 -3.51 3.11 -10.44
C PRO A 92 -3.57 2.39 -11.78
N PHE A 93 -3.07 1.15 -11.87
CA PHE A 93 -3.12 0.37 -13.12
C PHE A 93 -4.55 -0.01 -13.48
N GLN A 94 -5.37 -0.35 -12.48
CA GLN A 94 -6.80 -0.63 -12.69
C GLN A 94 -7.58 0.63 -13.11
N GLU A 95 -7.28 1.80 -12.52
CA GLU A 95 -7.85 3.10 -12.92
C GLU A 95 -7.57 3.42 -14.39
N LEU A 96 -6.37 3.09 -14.89
CA LEU A 96 -5.95 3.31 -16.28
C LEU A 96 -6.51 2.29 -17.28
N GLY A 97 -7.34 1.37 -16.82
CA GLY A 97 -8.05 0.40 -17.65
C GLY A 97 -7.39 -0.98 -17.71
N GLY A 98 -6.46 -1.26 -16.81
CA GLY A 98 -5.86 -2.58 -16.66
C GLY A 98 -6.79 -3.57 -15.95
N LYS A 99 -6.65 -4.86 -16.27
CA LYS A 99 -7.25 -5.99 -15.56
C LYS A 99 -6.18 -6.74 -14.79
N CYS A 100 -6.33 -6.85 -13.47
CA CYS A 100 -5.54 -7.76 -12.66
C CYS A 100 -6.02 -9.19 -12.94
N VAL A 101 -5.14 -10.04 -13.46
CA VAL A 101 -5.48 -11.43 -13.77
C VAL A 101 -4.89 -12.42 -12.78
N PHE A 102 -3.94 -11.97 -11.95
CA PHE A 102 -3.35 -12.75 -10.88
C PHE A 102 -2.76 -11.81 -9.81
N SER A 103 -2.82 -12.23 -8.56
CA SER A 103 -2.15 -11.53 -7.46
C SER A 103 -1.61 -12.53 -6.43
N SER A 104 -0.48 -12.19 -5.78
CA SER A 104 0.07 -12.98 -4.69
C SER A 104 0.41 -12.11 -3.49
N GLU A 105 0.10 -12.60 -2.29
CA GLU A 105 0.42 -11.98 -1.00
C GLU A 105 0.40 -13.06 0.09
N TRP A 106 1.44 -13.14 0.91
CA TRP A 106 1.57 -14.18 1.93
C TRP A 106 0.95 -13.80 3.28
N ASP A 107 0.89 -12.48 3.60
CA ASP A 107 0.34 -12.01 4.88
C ASP A 107 -1.19 -12.08 4.88
N LYS A 108 -1.73 -12.88 5.79
CA LYS A 108 -3.18 -13.14 5.89
C LYS A 108 -4.02 -11.89 6.17
N PHE A 109 -3.47 -10.88 6.87
CA PHE A 109 -4.19 -9.64 7.13
C PHE A 109 -4.22 -8.75 5.89
N SER A 110 -3.12 -8.72 5.12
CA SER A 110 -3.06 -8.03 3.83
C SER A 110 -3.99 -8.67 2.81
N GLN A 111 -3.99 -10.01 2.68
CA GLN A 111 -4.95 -10.77 1.85
C GLN A 111 -6.40 -10.41 2.19
N LYS A 112 -6.72 -10.30 3.49
CA LYS A 112 -8.05 -9.93 3.95
C LYS A 112 -8.45 -8.52 3.48
N THR A 113 -7.58 -7.54 3.66
CA THR A 113 -7.82 -6.17 3.21
C THR A 113 -7.94 -6.11 1.70
N TYR A 114 -7.07 -6.82 0.97
CA TYR A 114 -7.11 -6.92 -0.48
C TYR A 114 -8.43 -7.52 -0.98
N ARG A 115 -8.84 -8.68 -0.45
CA ARG A 115 -10.10 -9.34 -0.82
C ARG A 115 -11.33 -8.43 -0.67
N ILE A 116 -11.38 -7.68 0.42
CA ILE A 116 -12.53 -6.81 0.70
C ILE A 116 -12.58 -5.61 -0.24
N ASN A 117 -11.44 -5.10 -0.67
CA ASN A 117 -11.38 -3.95 -1.55
C ASN A 117 -11.46 -4.30 -3.04
N PHE A 118 -11.02 -5.50 -3.44
CA PHE A 118 -10.97 -5.89 -4.86
C PHE A 118 -11.92 -7.05 -5.23
N GLY A 119 -12.55 -7.71 -4.24
CA GLY A 119 -13.48 -8.82 -4.47
C GLY A 119 -12.81 -10.18 -4.72
N GLU A 120 -11.49 -10.24 -4.75
CA GLU A 120 -10.71 -11.45 -5.01
C GLU A 120 -9.57 -11.63 -4.00
N SER A 121 -9.21 -12.86 -3.71
CA SER A 121 -8.14 -13.20 -2.76
C SER A 121 -6.83 -13.44 -3.51
N PRO A 122 -5.71 -12.84 -3.03
CA PRO A 122 -4.39 -13.20 -3.55
C PRO A 122 -4.06 -14.69 -3.35
N ALA A 123 -3.30 -15.26 -4.27
CA ALA A 123 -2.98 -16.69 -4.32
C ALA A 123 -2.03 -17.21 -3.23
N GLY A 124 -1.55 -16.33 -2.34
CA GLY A 124 -0.66 -16.72 -1.25
C GLY A 124 0.81 -16.44 -1.52
N ASP A 125 1.69 -17.32 -1.02
CA ASP A 125 3.14 -17.18 -1.14
C ASP A 125 3.62 -17.53 -2.54
N ILE A 126 4.19 -16.57 -3.26
CA ILE A 126 4.67 -16.73 -4.64
C ILE A 126 5.77 -17.80 -4.78
N THR A 127 6.51 -18.10 -3.73
CA THR A 127 7.55 -19.15 -3.72
C THR A 127 6.97 -20.56 -3.83
N GLN A 128 5.66 -20.71 -3.63
CA GLN A 128 4.93 -21.97 -3.69
C GLN A 128 4.07 -22.11 -4.97
N ILE A 129 4.19 -21.16 -5.88
CA ILE A 129 3.36 -21.07 -7.10
C ILE A 129 4.25 -21.22 -8.32
N GLU A 130 3.96 -22.22 -9.14
CA GLU A 130 4.69 -22.43 -10.38
C GLU A 130 4.28 -21.38 -11.44
N SER A 131 5.22 -21.00 -12.34
CA SER A 131 4.93 -20.04 -13.41
C SER A 131 3.80 -20.50 -14.32
N SER A 132 3.63 -21.81 -14.50
CA SER A 132 2.55 -22.40 -15.30
C SER A 132 1.14 -22.14 -14.76
N GLU A 133 1.02 -21.91 -13.45
CA GLU A 133 -0.25 -21.58 -12.79
C GLU A 133 -0.64 -20.10 -12.94
N ILE A 134 0.32 -19.26 -13.37
CA ILE A 134 0.09 -17.83 -13.60
C ILE A 134 -0.42 -17.65 -15.03
N PRO A 135 -1.57 -17.01 -15.27
CA PRO A 135 -2.04 -16.72 -16.63
C PRO A 135 -1.08 -15.77 -17.36
N ASP A 136 -1.20 -15.67 -18.69
CA ASP A 136 -0.46 -14.67 -19.45
C ASP A 136 -0.97 -13.26 -19.16
N PHE A 137 -0.06 -12.29 -19.20
CA PHE A 137 -0.34 -10.89 -18.84
C PHE A 137 0.64 -9.94 -19.54
N ASP A 138 0.25 -8.65 -19.62
CA ASP A 138 1.07 -7.62 -20.28
C ASP A 138 2.09 -6.99 -19.34
N ILE A 139 1.75 -6.76 -18.05
CA ILE A 139 2.59 -6.00 -17.11
C ILE A 139 2.74 -6.74 -15.78
N LEU A 140 3.98 -6.89 -15.31
CA LEU A 140 4.27 -7.38 -13.96
C LEU A 140 4.43 -6.19 -13.00
N LEU A 141 3.66 -6.20 -11.90
CA LEU A 141 3.81 -5.26 -10.79
C LEU A 141 4.38 -5.99 -9.58
N GLY A 142 5.36 -5.37 -8.88
CA GLY A 142 5.95 -6.00 -7.71
C GLY A 142 6.61 -5.02 -6.74
N GLY A 143 6.06 -4.94 -5.52
CA GLY A 143 6.68 -4.25 -4.38
C GLY A 143 7.42 -5.25 -3.49
N PHE A 144 8.60 -5.71 -3.88
CA PHE A 144 9.30 -6.77 -3.16
C PHE A 144 10.11 -6.26 -1.96
N PRO A 145 10.23 -7.05 -0.86
CA PRO A 145 11.02 -6.63 0.30
C PRO A 145 12.52 -6.65 -0.01
N CYS A 146 13.26 -5.67 0.58
CA CYS A 146 14.71 -5.64 0.50
C CYS A 146 15.30 -6.73 1.39
N GLN A 147 15.74 -7.83 0.79
CA GLN A 147 16.47 -8.91 1.45
C GLN A 147 17.89 -8.94 0.93
N PRO A 148 18.90 -9.20 1.79
CA PRO A 148 20.27 -9.35 1.34
C PRO A 148 20.40 -10.59 0.45
N PHE A 149 21.08 -10.47 -0.67
CA PHE A 149 21.54 -11.63 -1.44
C PHE A 149 22.52 -12.43 -0.58
N SER A 150 22.22 -13.70 -0.29
CA SER A 150 23.18 -14.53 0.44
C SER A 150 24.41 -14.77 -0.45
N GLN A 151 25.61 -14.65 0.14
CA GLN A 151 26.86 -14.93 -0.60
C GLN A 151 26.92 -16.38 -1.14
N ALA A 152 26.19 -17.31 -0.54
CA ALA A 152 26.07 -18.69 -1.01
C ALA A 152 25.39 -18.80 -2.39
N GLY A 153 24.39 -17.95 -2.70
CA GLY A 153 23.72 -17.94 -3.99
C GLY A 153 24.56 -17.39 -5.14
N LEU A 154 25.50 -16.47 -4.86
CA LEU A 154 26.38 -15.89 -5.88
C LEU A 154 27.46 -16.87 -6.43
N HIS A 155 27.73 -17.96 -5.70
CA HIS A 155 28.80 -18.92 -6.07
C HIS A 155 28.32 -20.21 -6.74
N LYS A 156 27.03 -20.49 -6.80
CA LYS A 156 26.47 -21.76 -7.29
C LYS A 156 25.70 -21.69 -8.62
N GLY A 157 25.71 -20.53 -9.28
CA GLY A 157 24.98 -20.35 -10.56
C GLY A 157 23.45 -20.34 -10.39
N PHE A 158 22.73 -20.42 -11.49
CA PHE A 158 21.27 -20.31 -11.56
C PHE A 158 20.47 -21.29 -10.70
N GLU A 159 21.08 -22.39 -10.25
CA GLU A 159 20.36 -23.47 -9.54
C GLU A 159 20.17 -23.25 -8.03
N ASP A 160 20.92 -22.34 -7.39
CA ASP A 160 20.89 -22.16 -5.93
C ASP A 160 20.46 -20.73 -5.47
N THR A 161 19.81 -19.98 -6.34
CA THR A 161 19.36 -18.60 -6.08
C THR A 161 17.99 -18.51 -5.39
N ARG A 162 17.40 -19.64 -5.03
CA ARG A 162 16.07 -19.77 -4.37
C ARG A 162 15.95 -19.12 -2.99
N GLY A 163 16.63 -18.02 -2.72
CA GLY A 163 16.69 -17.40 -1.40
C GLY A 163 16.23 -15.95 -1.32
N THR A 164 16.02 -15.26 -2.43
CA THR A 164 15.53 -13.87 -2.41
C THR A 164 14.33 -13.69 -3.32
N LEU A 165 13.36 -12.93 -2.85
CA LEU A 165 12.08 -12.73 -3.56
C LEU A 165 12.22 -12.02 -4.92
N PHE A 166 13.36 -11.37 -5.19
CA PHE A 166 13.67 -10.86 -6.53
C PHE A 166 13.81 -12.00 -7.56
N PHE A 167 14.36 -13.14 -7.19
CA PHE A 167 14.50 -14.27 -8.13
C PHE A 167 13.16 -14.92 -8.49
N GLU A 168 12.14 -14.76 -7.65
CA GLU A 168 10.77 -15.13 -8.05
C GLU A 168 10.23 -14.20 -9.15
N ILE A 169 10.54 -12.89 -9.06
CA ILE A 169 10.23 -11.93 -10.14
C ILE A 169 10.98 -12.32 -11.40
N GLU A 170 12.28 -12.58 -11.31
CA GLU A 170 13.12 -12.98 -12.44
C GLU A 170 12.58 -14.24 -13.13
N ARG A 171 12.26 -15.28 -12.36
CA ARG A 171 11.65 -16.53 -12.86
C ARG A 171 10.38 -16.23 -13.68
N ILE A 172 9.48 -15.42 -13.14
CA ILE A 172 8.22 -15.09 -13.82
C ILE A 172 8.48 -14.24 -15.07
N LEU A 173 9.41 -13.27 -15.02
CA LEU A 173 9.80 -12.48 -16.19
C LEU A 173 10.38 -13.36 -17.29
N GLN A 174 11.19 -14.35 -16.93
CA GLN A 174 11.80 -15.31 -17.87
C GLN A 174 10.74 -16.20 -18.52
N ASP A 175 9.85 -16.78 -17.72
CA ASP A 175 8.88 -17.78 -18.17
C ASP A 175 7.69 -17.14 -18.92
N LYS A 176 7.25 -15.96 -18.51
CA LYS A 176 6.03 -15.31 -19.02
C LYS A 176 6.28 -14.19 -20.03
N ARG A 177 7.47 -13.62 -20.04
CA ARG A 177 7.87 -12.57 -20.98
C ARG A 177 6.82 -11.45 -21.14
N PRO A 178 6.39 -10.77 -20.04
CA PRO A 178 5.46 -9.65 -20.16
C PRO A 178 6.08 -8.48 -20.95
N LYS A 179 5.24 -7.62 -21.50
CA LYS A 179 5.64 -6.42 -22.25
C LYS A 179 6.45 -5.45 -21.40
N ALA A 180 6.08 -5.33 -20.11
CA ALA A 180 6.71 -4.39 -19.18
C ALA A 180 6.61 -4.87 -17.74
N PHE A 181 7.37 -4.23 -16.87
CA PHE A 181 7.23 -4.40 -15.43
C PHE A 181 7.46 -3.08 -14.66
N LEU A 182 6.87 -2.99 -13.47
CA LEU A 182 7.16 -1.99 -12.46
C LEU A 182 7.53 -2.67 -11.16
N LEU A 183 8.75 -2.40 -10.67
CA LEU A 183 9.21 -2.88 -9.37
C LEU A 183 9.42 -1.70 -8.41
N GLU A 184 9.02 -1.87 -7.14
CA GLU A 184 9.24 -0.89 -6.08
C GLU A 184 10.08 -1.47 -4.96
N ASN A 185 10.94 -0.63 -4.38
CA ASN A 185 11.69 -0.98 -3.17
C ASN A 185 12.08 0.27 -2.37
N VAL A 186 12.65 0.07 -1.18
CA VAL A 186 13.22 1.16 -0.39
C VAL A 186 14.42 1.79 -1.12
N LYS A 187 14.62 3.11 -0.98
CA LYS A 187 15.74 3.82 -1.65
C LYS A 187 17.12 3.24 -1.30
N GLN A 188 17.24 2.67 -0.10
CA GLN A 188 18.48 2.07 0.40
C GLN A 188 18.95 0.87 -0.45
N LEU A 189 18.06 0.26 -1.26
CA LEU A 189 18.44 -0.80 -2.20
C LEU A 189 19.58 -0.35 -3.12
N LYS A 190 19.59 0.92 -3.56
CA LYS A 190 20.65 1.47 -4.43
C LYS A 190 22.03 1.42 -3.81
N GLY A 191 22.14 1.60 -2.50
CA GLY A 191 23.42 1.57 -1.76
C GLY A 191 23.66 0.28 -0.99
N HIS A 192 22.73 -0.67 -1.02
CA HIS A 192 22.84 -1.92 -0.27
C HIS A 192 24.05 -2.74 -0.72
N ASP A 193 24.84 -3.23 0.25
CA ASP A 193 26.10 -3.96 0.01
C ASP A 193 27.05 -3.22 -0.95
N GLY A 194 27.25 -1.92 -0.69
CA GLY A 194 28.11 -1.06 -1.54
C GLY A 194 27.60 -0.91 -2.98
N GLY A 195 26.29 -1.09 -3.21
CA GLY A 195 25.67 -1.01 -4.53
C GLY A 195 25.59 -2.34 -5.28
N LYS A 196 26.20 -3.40 -4.77
CA LYS A 196 26.27 -4.71 -5.45
C LYS A 196 24.87 -5.31 -5.68
N THR A 197 24.00 -5.26 -4.66
CA THR A 197 22.63 -5.78 -4.77
C THR A 197 21.88 -5.14 -5.93
N PHE A 198 21.89 -3.82 -6.02
CA PHE A 198 21.21 -3.10 -7.09
C PHE A 198 21.82 -3.40 -8.47
N SER A 199 23.16 -3.39 -8.56
CA SER A 199 23.88 -3.74 -9.81
C SER A 199 23.55 -5.17 -10.28
N THR A 200 23.44 -6.12 -9.35
CA THR A 200 23.04 -7.51 -9.68
C THR A 200 21.64 -7.55 -10.23
N ILE A 201 20.65 -6.89 -9.59
CA ILE A 201 19.29 -6.81 -10.10
C ILE A 201 19.26 -6.27 -11.53
N MET A 202 19.89 -5.12 -11.77
CA MET A 202 19.92 -4.50 -13.10
C MET A 202 20.56 -5.41 -14.15
N LYS A 203 21.67 -6.10 -13.80
CA LYS A 203 22.33 -7.05 -14.68
C LYS A 203 21.42 -8.25 -15.04
N HIS A 204 20.71 -8.81 -14.10
CA HIS A 204 19.77 -9.92 -14.33
C HIS A 204 18.61 -9.49 -15.26
N LEU A 205 18.07 -8.29 -15.06
CA LEU A 205 17.03 -7.74 -15.94
C LEU A 205 17.55 -7.51 -17.37
N ASP A 206 18.79 -7.05 -17.52
CA ASP A 206 19.45 -6.90 -18.83
C ASP A 206 19.70 -8.24 -19.51
N MET A 207 20.15 -9.27 -18.76
CA MET A 207 20.32 -10.65 -19.27
C MET A 207 19.00 -11.26 -19.73
N LEU A 208 17.88 -10.86 -19.17
CA LEU A 208 16.54 -11.21 -19.63
C LEU A 208 16.06 -10.38 -20.83
N HIS A 209 16.92 -9.54 -21.43
CA HIS A 209 16.61 -8.66 -22.55
C HIS A 209 15.56 -7.57 -22.25
N TYR A 210 15.44 -7.14 -20.99
CA TYR A 210 14.63 -5.96 -20.65
C TYR A 210 15.49 -4.69 -20.69
N HIS A 211 14.95 -3.63 -21.31
CA HIS A 211 15.45 -2.28 -21.07
C HIS A 211 14.92 -1.81 -19.73
N ALA A 212 15.75 -1.74 -18.71
CA ALA A 212 15.35 -1.41 -17.34
C ALA A 212 16.02 -0.14 -16.88
N GLU A 213 15.23 0.78 -16.31
CA GLU A 213 15.73 2.01 -15.71
C GLU A 213 15.18 2.20 -14.30
N ALA A 214 15.93 2.91 -13.45
CA ALA A 214 15.56 3.12 -12.07
C ALA A 214 15.69 4.56 -11.61
N LYS A 215 14.69 5.04 -10.87
CA LYS A 215 14.70 6.38 -10.27
C LYS A 215 14.16 6.37 -8.85
N VAL A 216 14.77 7.18 -7.99
CA VAL A 216 14.22 7.45 -6.66
C VAL A 216 13.25 8.63 -6.76
N LEU A 217 12.00 8.41 -6.32
CA LEU A 217 10.98 9.44 -6.27
C LEU A 217 10.50 9.62 -4.81
N ARG A 218 10.09 10.86 -4.50
CA ARG A 218 9.64 11.27 -3.18
C ARG A 218 8.12 11.52 -3.19
N ALA A 219 7.37 10.88 -2.32
CA ALA A 219 5.92 10.97 -2.26
C ALA A 219 5.38 12.41 -2.11
N ALA A 220 6.09 13.25 -1.34
CA ALA A 220 5.72 14.65 -1.14
C ALA A 220 5.69 15.48 -2.44
N ASP A 221 6.38 15.04 -3.49
CA ASP A 221 6.36 15.71 -4.78
C ASP A 221 5.12 15.34 -5.63
N PHE A 222 4.33 14.38 -5.16
CA PHE A 222 3.19 13.79 -5.88
C PHE A 222 1.85 13.95 -5.16
N GLY A 223 1.72 14.92 -4.27
CA GLY A 223 0.43 15.30 -3.70
C GLY A 223 0.04 14.57 -2.40
N VAL A 224 1.00 13.99 -1.67
CA VAL A 224 0.79 13.50 -0.30
C VAL A 224 1.82 14.10 0.65
N PRO A 225 1.45 14.54 1.86
CA PRO A 225 2.34 15.26 2.75
C PRO A 225 3.27 14.32 3.54
N GLN A 226 4.09 13.52 2.84
CA GLN A 226 5.02 12.56 3.44
C GLN A 226 6.37 12.54 2.72
N ILE A 227 7.48 12.65 3.46
CA ILE A 227 8.83 12.43 2.91
C ILE A 227 9.07 10.91 2.84
N ARG A 228 8.47 10.26 1.84
CA ARG A 228 8.68 8.84 1.56
C ARG A 228 9.40 8.70 0.25
N GLU A 229 10.67 8.29 0.31
CA GLU A 229 11.50 8.06 -0.87
C GLU A 229 11.57 6.57 -1.17
N ARG A 230 11.30 6.20 -2.41
CA ARG A 230 11.34 4.83 -2.92
C ARG A 230 12.05 4.79 -4.24
N ILE A 231 12.76 3.68 -4.51
CA ILE A 231 13.29 3.40 -5.82
C ILE A 231 12.24 2.64 -6.62
N TYR A 232 12.04 3.09 -7.85
CA TYR A 232 11.15 2.46 -8.83
C TYR A 232 12.01 2.00 -9.99
N ILE A 233 11.83 0.74 -10.40
CA ILE A 233 12.52 0.14 -11.55
C ILE A 233 11.44 -0.17 -12.57
N VAL A 234 11.52 0.45 -13.73
CA VAL A 234 10.62 0.25 -14.86
C VAL A 234 11.39 -0.48 -15.95
N GLY A 235 10.78 -1.49 -16.54
CA GLY A 235 11.41 -2.22 -17.64
C GLY A 235 10.44 -2.57 -18.74
N PHE A 236 10.98 -2.65 -19.97
CA PHE A 236 10.26 -2.98 -21.19
C PHE A 236 11.01 -4.07 -21.96
N ASP A 237 10.28 -5.00 -22.56
CA ASP A 237 10.84 -6.12 -23.30
C ASP A 237 11.46 -5.65 -24.64
N ARG A 238 12.79 -5.78 -24.79
CA ARG A 238 13.51 -5.41 -26.01
C ARG A 238 13.21 -6.31 -27.21
N ASP A 239 12.77 -7.54 -26.96
CA ASP A 239 12.41 -8.45 -28.05
C ASP A 239 11.03 -8.11 -28.65
N ARG A 240 10.22 -7.34 -27.92
CA ARG A 240 8.90 -6.89 -28.35
C ARG A 240 8.88 -5.47 -28.89
N TYR A 241 9.68 -4.59 -28.29
CA TYR A 241 9.74 -3.17 -28.63
C TYR A 241 11.11 -2.81 -29.19
N GLU A 242 11.15 -2.14 -30.34
CA GLU A 242 12.39 -1.59 -30.92
C GLU A 242 12.84 -0.36 -30.12
N ILE A 243 13.45 -0.62 -28.96
CA ILE A 243 13.94 0.45 -28.09
C ILE A 243 15.31 0.90 -28.57
N ASN A 244 15.41 2.16 -29.01
CA ASN A 244 16.65 2.74 -29.52
C ASN A 244 17.74 2.86 -28.43
N ASP A 245 19.00 2.73 -28.85
CA ASP A 245 20.16 3.02 -28.01
C ASP A 245 20.13 4.48 -27.51
N GLY A 246 19.97 4.79 -26.32
CA GLY A 246 19.84 6.13 -25.77
C GLY A 246 18.41 6.53 -25.40
N TYR A 247 17.45 5.61 -25.54
CA TYR A 247 16.14 5.80 -24.93
C TYR A 247 16.29 5.94 -23.43
N ASN A 248 15.55 6.90 -22.86
CA ASN A 248 15.46 7.10 -21.42
C ASN A 248 13.98 7.18 -21.07
N PHE A 249 13.54 6.30 -20.17
CA PHE A 249 12.16 6.31 -19.69
C PHE A 249 11.81 7.68 -19.06
N PRO A 250 10.70 8.33 -19.49
CA PRO A 250 10.31 9.63 -18.99
C PRO A 250 9.67 9.51 -17.60
N PHE A 251 10.50 9.20 -16.59
CA PHE A 251 10.03 9.19 -15.21
C PHE A 251 9.31 10.49 -14.86
N PRO A 252 8.14 10.41 -14.23
CA PRO A 252 7.35 11.59 -13.94
C PRO A 252 8.13 12.58 -13.06
N LYS A 253 7.93 13.85 -13.35
CA LYS A 253 8.34 14.97 -12.48
C LYS A 253 7.22 15.20 -11.47
N GLY A 254 7.57 15.61 -10.26
CA GLY A 254 6.56 15.93 -9.25
C GLY A 254 5.58 16.98 -9.75
N VAL A 255 4.31 16.81 -9.42
CA VAL A 255 3.22 17.70 -9.87
C VAL A 255 3.17 19.04 -9.12
N GLY A 256 4.08 19.25 -8.16
CA GLY A 256 4.20 20.52 -7.43
C GLY A 256 3.01 20.85 -6.52
N ASN A 257 2.11 19.92 -6.26
CA ASN A 257 0.98 20.11 -5.35
C ASN A 257 1.49 20.34 -3.92
N LYS A 258 1.21 21.50 -3.40
CA LYS A 258 1.52 21.87 -2.01
C LYS A 258 0.44 21.32 -1.09
N THR A 259 0.54 20.05 -0.75
CA THR A 259 -0.28 19.45 0.31
C THR A 259 0.34 19.74 1.66
N LYS A 260 -0.52 19.85 2.69
CA LYS A 260 -0.13 20.00 4.09
C LYS A 260 -0.60 18.80 4.89
N VAL A 261 0.00 18.58 6.05
CA VAL A 261 -0.45 17.54 6.99
C VAL A 261 -1.93 17.72 7.34
N GLY A 262 -2.41 18.96 7.47
CA GLY A 262 -3.81 19.26 7.73
C GLY A 262 -4.79 18.66 6.72
N ASP A 263 -4.37 18.47 5.47
CA ASP A 263 -5.25 17.96 4.39
C ASP A 263 -5.61 16.48 4.59
N ILE A 264 -4.83 15.73 5.37
CA ILE A 264 -5.08 14.31 5.64
C ILE A 264 -5.73 14.06 7.00
N LEU A 265 -5.76 15.07 7.90
CA LEU A 265 -6.24 14.91 9.26
C LEU A 265 -7.77 14.78 9.33
N GLU A 266 -8.23 13.91 10.22
CA GLU A 266 -9.64 13.79 10.59
C GLU A 266 -10.00 14.88 11.61
N LYS A 267 -11.25 15.37 11.54
CA LYS A 267 -11.73 16.46 12.43
C LYS A 267 -11.99 15.99 13.85
N ASP A 268 -12.62 14.81 13.97
CA ASP A 268 -13.01 14.21 15.25
C ASP A 268 -12.26 12.91 15.44
N VAL A 269 -11.21 12.94 16.26
CA VAL A 269 -10.34 11.78 16.51
C VAL A 269 -10.56 11.28 17.94
N ASP A 270 -10.69 9.95 18.07
CA ASP A 270 -10.87 9.26 19.35
C ASP A 270 -9.64 9.47 20.27
N GLU A 271 -9.87 9.71 21.56
CA GLU A 271 -8.83 9.91 22.59
C GLU A 271 -7.83 8.75 22.67
N LYS A 272 -8.21 7.53 22.25
CA LYS A 272 -7.31 6.36 22.22
C LYS A 272 -6.03 6.59 21.39
N TYR A 273 -6.05 7.55 20.47
CA TYR A 273 -4.89 7.90 19.66
C TYR A 273 -3.93 8.87 20.36
N THR A 274 -4.39 9.56 21.42
CA THR A 274 -3.53 10.40 22.28
C THR A 274 -2.57 9.51 23.07
N ILE A 275 -1.26 9.81 22.98
CA ILE A 275 -0.28 9.00 23.69
C ILE A 275 -0.27 9.32 25.19
N SER A 276 -0.08 8.29 26.00
CA SER A 276 -0.04 8.45 27.47
C SER A 276 1.16 9.30 27.91
N ASP A 277 1.04 9.92 29.09
CA ASP A 277 2.13 10.68 29.73
C ASP A 277 3.42 9.87 29.82
N ARG A 278 3.31 8.60 30.21
CA ARG A 278 4.46 7.69 30.29
C ARG A 278 5.16 7.54 28.96
N LEU A 279 4.42 7.36 27.87
CA LEU A 279 4.97 7.22 26.53
C LEU A 279 5.59 8.53 26.05
N TRP A 280 4.90 9.66 26.30
CA TRP A 280 5.40 10.99 25.92
C TRP A 280 6.69 11.37 26.64
N GLN A 281 6.78 11.14 27.96
CA GLN A 281 8.02 11.33 28.70
C GLN A 281 9.13 10.41 28.22
N GLY A 282 8.81 9.15 27.86
CA GLY A 282 9.73 8.21 27.24
C GLY A 282 10.31 8.72 25.92
N HIS A 283 9.47 9.29 25.06
CA HIS A 283 9.91 9.91 23.79
C HIS A 283 10.86 11.10 24.04
N LYS A 284 10.50 12.00 24.95
CA LYS A 284 11.34 13.15 25.29
C LYS A 284 12.72 12.72 25.82
N ARG A 285 12.76 11.76 26.75
CA ARG A 285 14.01 11.22 27.29
C ARG A 285 14.85 10.57 26.19
N ARG A 286 14.26 9.69 25.37
CA ARG A 286 14.95 9.02 24.25
C ARG A 286 15.53 10.02 23.26
N LYS A 287 14.82 11.10 22.94
CA LYS A 287 15.33 12.16 22.05
C LYS A 287 16.60 12.83 22.60
N VAL A 288 16.62 13.11 23.91
CA VAL A 288 17.80 13.70 24.59
C VAL A 288 18.96 12.71 24.60
N GLU A 289 18.72 11.45 24.94
CA GLU A 289 19.73 10.38 24.97
C GLU A 289 20.32 10.11 23.59
N ASN A 290 19.46 10.00 22.57
CA ASN A 290 19.89 9.80 21.19
C ASN A 290 20.76 10.96 20.70
N ARG A 291 20.38 12.21 21.01
CA ARG A 291 21.18 13.39 20.65
C ARG A 291 22.57 13.36 21.33
N LYS A 292 22.65 12.96 22.60
CA LYS A 292 23.93 12.82 23.31
C LYS A 292 24.84 11.74 22.68
N ASN A 293 24.22 10.67 22.20
CA ASN A 293 24.93 9.49 21.67
C ASN A 293 25.14 9.53 20.14
N GLY A 294 24.77 10.61 19.45
CA GLY A 294 24.79 10.70 17.98
C GLY A 294 23.90 9.68 17.28
N LYS A 295 22.85 9.18 17.95
CA LYS A 295 21.95 8.13 17.44
C LYS A 295 20.56 8.70 17.18
N GLY A 296 20.02 8.46 15.97
CA GLY A 296 18.62 8.64 15.59
C GLY A 296 17.94 9.94 16.02
N PHE A 297 16.70 10.15 15.58
CA PHE A 297 15.97 11.41 15.83
C PHE A 297 15.06 11.38 17.09
N GLY A 298 14.74 10.21 17.65
CA GLY A 298 13.87 10.05 18.80
C GLY A 298 12.38 10.07 18.45
N PHE A 299 11.81 11.22 18.11
CA PHE A 299 10.45 11.38 17.60
C PHE A 299 10.35 12.63 16.72
N SER A 300 9.32 12.65 15.86
CA SER A 300 8.96 13.81 15.04
C SER A 300 7.54 14.28 15.39
N LEU A 301 7.36 15.59 15.48
CA LEU A 301 6.10 16.25 15.87
C LEU A 301 5.68 17.18 14.73
N PHE A 302 4.41 17.10 14.35
CA PHE A 302 3.82 17.85 13.24
C PHE A 302 2.48 18.45 13.63
N ASN A 303 2.05 19.46 12.90
CA ASN A 303 0.73 20.07 13.00
C ASN A 303 0.10 20.23 11.61
N ALA A 304 -1.11 20.78 11.55
CA ALA A 304 -1.85 20.93 10.31
C ALA A 304 -1.12 21.78 9.26
N GLU A 305 -0.29 22.73 9.68
CA GLU A 305 0.47 23.62 8.77
C GLU A 305 1.79 23.01 8.30
N SER A 306 2.19 21.86 8.88
CA SER A 306 3.41 21.17 8.46
C SER A 306 3.32 20.75 7.00
N PRO A 307 4.35 21.02 6.16
CA PRO A 307 4.29 20.71 4.73
C PRO A 307 4.31 19.19 4.46
N TYR A 308 4.90 18.42 5.36
CA TYR A 308 5.00 16.96 5.27
C TYR A 308 5.36 16.33 6.62
N THR A 309 5.11 15.03 6.75
CA THR A 309 5.56 14.19 7.85
C THR A 309 6.83 13.42 7.48
N SER A 310 7.46 12.80 8.47
CA SER A 310 8.42 11.72 8.22
C SER A 310 7.73 10.50 7.61
N THR A 311 8.52 9.57 7.05
CA THR A 311 8.01 8.30 6.52
C THR A 311 7.44 7.44 7.65
N ILE A 312 6.17 7.05 7.56
CA ILE A 312 5.63 5.99 8.43
C ILE A 312 6.17 4.63 7.99
N SER A 313 6.55 3.79 8.94
CA SER A 313 7.04 2.44 8.70
C SER A 313 6.05 1.39 9.20
N ALA A 314 6.31 0.12 8.88
CA ALA A 314 5.53 -1.00 9.43
C ALA A 314 5.55 -1.05 10.97
N ARG A 315 6.49 -0.36 11.61
CA ARG A 315 6.63 -0.30 13.07
C ARG A 315 5.82 0.83 13.73
N TYR A 316 5.18 1.68 12.94
CA TYR A 316 4.40 2.83 13.43
C TYR A 316 3.37 2.44 14.50
N TYR A 317 2.84 1.22 14.44
CA TYR A 317 1.90 0.70 15.45
C TYR A 317 2.47 0.69 16.88
N LYS A 318 3.80 0.63 17.04
CA LYS A 318 4.44 0.50 18.36
C LYS A 318 4.27 1.75 19.21
N ASP A 319 4.76 2.87 18.72
CA ASP A 319 4.83 4.11 19.52
C ASP A 319 4.55 5.40 18.71
N GLY A 320 4.37 5.29 17.39
CA GLY A 320 4.04 6.41 16.51
C GLY A 320 5.14 7.46 16.38
N SER A 321 6.39 7.15 16.79
CA SER A 321 7.47 8.14 16.89
C SER A 321 7.87 8.81 15.58
N GLU A 322 7.55 8.19 14.45
CA GLU A 322 7.84 8.75 13.11
C GLU A 322 6.96 9.97 12.79
N ALA A 323 5.71 9.99 13.26
CA ALA A 323 4.76 11.07 12.94
C ALA A 323 3.72 11.23 14.06
N LEU A 324 4.04 12.03 15.05
CA LEU A 324 3.09 12.46 16.07
C LEU A 324 2.45 13.80 15.67
N ILE A 325 1.17 13.97 15.97
CA ILE A 325 0.41 15.20 15.69
C ILE A 325 0.21 15.98 16.98
N GLU A 326 0.57 17.24 16.94
CA GLU A 326 0.36 18.18 18.05
C GLU A 326 -1.13 18.34 18.39
N GLN A 327 -1.45 18.38 19.68
CA GLN A 327 -2.77 18.71 20.21
C GLN A 327 -2.67 19.90 21.14
N LYS A 328 -3.75 20.70 21.21
CA LYS A 328 -3.80 21.86 22.10
C LYS A 328 -4.06 21.40 23.54
N ASN A 329 -3.15 21.71 24.46
CA ASN A 329 -3.24 21.39 25.89
C ASN A 329 -3.26 19.89 26.23
N GLU A 330 -2.88 19.02 25.32
CA GLU A 330 -2.81 17.57 25.51
C GLU A 330 -1.49 17.01 25.01
N ASN A 331 -1.22 15.74 25.34
CA ASN A 331 -0.12 15.02 24.72
C ASN A 331 -0.37 14.87 23.21
N PRO A 332 0.67 14.78 22.40
CA PRO A 332 0.48 14.53 20.99
C PRO A 332 -0.20 13.19 20.74
N ARG A 333 -0.81 13.04 19.57
CA ARG A 333 -1.47 11.81 19.19
C ARG A 333 -0.77 11.12 18.01
N LYS A 334 -1.04 9.83 17.86
CA LYS A 334 -0.73 9.12 16.63
C LYS A 334 -1.71 9.51 15.52
N LEU A 335 -1.33 9.30 14.28
CA LEU A 335 -2.26 9.29 13.15
C LEU A 335 -3.27 8.14 13.34
N THR A 336 -4.50 8.35 12.89
CA THR A 336 -5.46 7.24 12.77
C THR A 336 -5.11 6.33 11.59
N PRO A 337 -5.65 5.11 11.51
CA PRO A 337 -5.52 4.26 10.30
C PRO A 337 -6.00 4.97 9.02
N ARG A 338 -7.08 5.75 9.08
CA ARG A 338 -7.60 6.52 7.94
C ARG A 338 -6.63 7.62 7.52
N GLU A 339 -6.06 8.34 8.45
CA GLU A 339 -5.03 9.34 8.17
C GLU A 339 -3.77 8.71 7.58
N CYS A 340 -3.38 7.51 8.02
CA CYS A 340 -2.29 6.76 7.40
C CYS A 340 -2.62 6.32 5.95
N ALA A 341 -3.87 5.95 5.68
CA ALA A 341 -4.34 5.65 4.33
C ALA A 341 -4.22 6.89 3.42
N ARG A 342 -4.76 8.03 3.86
CA ARG A 342 -4.66 9.31 3.14
C ARG A 342 -3.22 9.76 2.94
N LEU A 343 -2.35 9.54 3.93
CA LEU A 343 -0.92 9.86 3.86
C LEU A 343 -0.17 9.03 2.78
N GLN A 344 -0.69 7.87 2.43
CA GLN A 344 -0.24 7.04 1.30
C GLN A 344 -1.04 7.29 0.02
N GLY A 345 -2.03 8.18 0.05
CA GLY A 345 -2.86 8.52 -1.10
C GLY A 345 -3.91 7.47 -1.47
N PHE A 346 -4.27 6.60 -0.53
CA PHE A 346 -5.45 5.73 -0.70
C PHE A 346 -6.73 6.59 -0.61
N PRO A 347 -7.73 6.34 -1.47
CA PRO A 347 -8.98 7.06 -1.43
C PRO A 347 -9.82 6.71 -0.20
N ASP A 348 -10.77 7.57 0.18
CA ASP A 348 -11.53 7.44 1.41
C ASP A 348 -12.52 6.27 1.41
N ASP A 349 -12.90 5.77 0.25
CA ASP A 349 -13.72 4.56 0.09
C ASP A 349 -12.94 3.25 0.27
N PHE A 350 -11.61 3.31 0.35
CA PHE A 350 -10.80 2.14 0.68
C PHE A 350 -11.14 1.61 2.07
N ILE A 351 -11.60 0.36 2.15
CA ILE A 351 -12.06 -0.28 3.40
C ILE A 351 -10.85 -0.80 4.18
N ILE A 352 -10.79 -0.51 5.50
CA ILE A 352 -9.74 -0.95 6.43
C ILE A 352 -10.35 -2.00 7.41
N PRO A 353 -10.43 -3.28 7.04
CA PRO A 353 -11.19 -4.30 7.78
C PRO A 353 -10.35 -5.05 8.81
N VAL A 354 -9.35 -4.40 9.38
CA VAL A 354 -8.39 -4.97 10.32
C VAL A 354 -8.19 -4.03 11.52
N SER A 355 -7.62 -4.56 12.61
CA SER A 355 -7.29 -3.73 13.77
C SER A 355 -6.31 -2.60 13.43
N ASP A 356 -6.30 -1.53 14.23
CA ASP A 356 -5.40 -0.39 14.06
C ASP A 356 -3.93 -0.83 13.93
N ALA A 357 -3.49 -1.81 14.73
CA ALA A 357 -2.11 -2.31 14.67
C ALA A 357 -1.77 -2.96 13.33
N GLN A 358 -2.69 -3.72 12.74
CA GLN A 358 -2.52 -4.31 11.42
C GLN A 358 -2.60 -3.26 10.32
N ALA A 359 -3.51 -2.30 10.42
CA ALA A 359 -3.64 -1.19 9.49
C ALA A 359 -2.34 -0.36 9.42
N TYR A 360 -1.74 -0.03 10.57
CA TYR A 360 -0.44 0.65 10.60
C TYR A 360 0.67 -0.14 9.91
N LYS A 361 0.73 -1.47 10.11
CA LYS A 361 1.69 -2.32 9.40
C LYS A 361 1.46 -2.29 7.90
N GLN A 362 0.21 -2.41 7.47
CA GLN A 362 -0.20 -2.40 6.07
C GLN A 362 0.16 -1.08 5.37
N PHE A 363 -0.25 0.06 5.93
CA PHE A 363 0.07 1.37 5.34
C PHE A 363 1.56 1.71 5.45
N GLY A 364 2.25 1.28 6.49
CA GLY A 364 3.70 1.43 6.62
C GLY A 364 4.49 0.66 5.56
N ASN A 365 4.05 -0.53 5.20
CA ASN A 365 4.63 -1.35 4.12
C ASN A 365 4.17 -0.92 2.72
N SER A 366 3.05 -0.22 2.60
CA SER A 366 2.47 0.13 1.31
C SER A 366 3.27 1.21 0.57
N VAL A 367 2.86 1.49 -0.64
CA VAL A 367 3.41 2.52 -1.52
C VAL A 367 2.60 3.81 -1.45
N ALA A 368 3.18 4.91 -1.94
CA ALA A 368 2.42 6.13 -2.19
C ALA A 368 1.69 6.00 -3.53
N VAL A 369 0.39 5.78 -3.49
CA VAL A 369 -0.48 5.54 -4.65
C VAL A 369 -0.33 6.62 -5.75
N PRO A 370 -0.23 7.94 -5.43
CA PRO A 370 -0.07 8.97 -6.45
C PRO A 370 1.25 8.87 -7.24
N VAL A 371 2.33 8.40 -6.62
CA VAL A 371 3.60 8.18 -7.34
C VAL A 371 3.45 7.06 -8.36
N ILE A 372 2.84 5.94 -7.95
CA ILE A 372 2.56 4.82 -8.85
C ILE A 372 1.67 5.27 -10.01
N ARG A 373 0.65 6.10 -9.74
CA ARG A 373 -0.27 6.61 -10.77
C ARG A 373 0.46 7.37 -11.88
N GLU A 374 1.38 8.24 -11.53
CA GLU A 374 2.14 9.00 -12.53
C GLU A 374 3.15 8.13 -13.29
N ILE A 375 3.81 7.16 -12.61
CA ILE A 375 4.67 6.18 -13.28
C ILE A 375 3.85 5.33 -14.25
N ALA A 376 2.70 4.81 -13.82
CA ALA A 376 1.81 3.99 -14.64
C ALA A 376 1.34 4.72 -15.90
N LYS A 377 0.98 6.02 -15.78
CA LYS A 377 0.63 6.85 -16.94
C LYS A 377 1.78 6.94 -17.94
N SER A 378 3.01 7.20 -17.46
CA SER A 378 4.18 7.24 -18.34
C SER A 378 4.42 5.89 -19.02
N MET A 379 4.34 4.77 -18.26
CA MET A 379 4.53 3.42 -18.82
C MET A 379 3.52 3.09 -19.91
N ILE A 380 2.22 3.32 -19.64
CA ILE A 380 1.16 3.03 -20.61
C ILE A 380 1.29 3.91 -21.87
N ASN A 381 1.69 5.17 -21.72
CA ASN A 381 1.93 6.06 -22.86
C ASN A 381 3.10 5.55 -23.74
N GLU A 382 4.21 5.13 -23.13
CA GLU A 382 5.34 4.57 -23.90
C GLU A 382 4.94 3.28 -24.61
N MET A 383 4.24 2.36 -23.94
CA MET A 383 3.76 1.12 -24.57
C MET A 383 2.84 1.41 -25.76
N ASN A 384 1.92 2.38 -25.63
CA ASN A 384 1.02 2.76 -26.73
C ASN A 384 1.75 3.45 -27.90
N ASN A 385 2.87 4.12 -27.64
CA ASN A 385 3.67 4.77 -28.67
C ASN A 385 4.46 3.75 -29.51
N TRP A 386 4.73 2.57 -28.97
CA TRP A 386 5.49 1.50 -29.62
C TRP A 386 4.60 0.40 -30.27
N GLU A 387 3.31 0.34 -29.93
CA GLU A 387 2.30 -0.53 -30.55
C GLU A 387 1.68 0.15 -31.79
#